data_c5127f90e827e0097cb9b3ef7d822a6f
#
_entry.id   c5127f90e827e0097cb9b3ef7d822a6f
#
_cell.length_a   1.000
_cell.length_b   1.000
_cell.length_c   1.000
_cell.angle_alpha   90.00
_cell.angle_beta   90.00
_cell.angle_gamma   90.00
#
_symmetry.space_group_name_H-M   'P 1'
#
loop_
_entity.id
_entity.type
_entity.pdbx_description
1 polymer ?
#
loop_
_entity_poly.entity_id
_entity_poly.type
_entity_poly.pdbx_seq_one_letter_code
_entity_poly.pdbx_strand_id
1 'polypeptide(L)'
;TADEITAKLGQGIGVAGSGISGCGPSIGLAANITDRASIRVMLDQVALAYGGFDSIAVTAGIFVPSDTTGHIPDDKWALTFGINVTGSYLVADEAFKTWKEQGLRGNLVLTTSANAVVAKKGSVAYDCSKAAANHLVRELSIELSPLVRVNGVAPATVVQGSAMFPRDRVIGSLAKYSIPYTDDEATESLVKKLAQFYADRTLTKSPITPADQAEAYFLLVTNRLSKTTGQVITVDGGLHEAFLR
;
A
#
# COMPACT_ATOMS: atom_id res chain seq x y z
N THR A 1 11.29 7.54 5.41
CA THR A 1 11.82 7.33 6.79
C THR A 1 11.17 8.31 7.76
N ALA A 2 11.33 8.10 9.09
CA ALA A 2 10.82 9.05 10.10
C ALA A 2 11.44 10.43 9.92
N ASP A 3 12.72 10.48 9.57
CA ASP A 3 13.42 11.73 9.32
C ASP A 3 12.85 12.49 8.13
N GLU A 4 12.48 11.80 7.06
CA GLU A 4 11.79 12.40 5.91
C GLU A 4 10.39 12.89 6.27
N ILE A 5 9.65 12.12 7.05
CA ILE A 5 8.33 12.52 7.55
C ILE A 5 8.49 13.72 8.49
N THR A 6 9.45 13.65 9.42
CA THR A 6 9.78 14.73 10.33
C THR A 6 10.21 16.00 9.59
N ALA A 7 11.06 15.89 8.58
CA ALA A 7 11.48 17.03 7.76
C ALA A 7 10.31 17.66 6.98
N LYS A 8 9.38 16.84 6.47
CA LYS A 8 8.19 17.33 5.75
C LYS A 8 7.11 17.89 6.66
N LEU A 9 6.91 17.30 7.83
CA LEU A 9 5.86 17.66 8.77
C LEU A 9 6.37 18.52 9.93
N GLY A 10 7.70 18.69 10.05
CA GLY A 10 8.32 19.48 11.11
C GLY A 10 8.21 18.86 12.50
N GLN A 11 7.91 17.56 12.61
CA GLN A 11 7.67 16.89 13.88
C GLN A 11 8.23 15.47 13.93
N GLY A 12 8.92 15.14 15.00
CA GLY A 12 9.36 13.81 15.37
C GLY A 12 9.45 13.70 16.88
N ILE A 13 9.60 12.50 17.44
CA ILE A 13 9.76 12.32 18.87
C ILE A 13 10.97 13.13 19.37
N GLY A 14 10.71 14.03 20.33
CA GLY A 14 11.72 14.87 20.95
C GLY A 14 11.99 16.19 20.23
N VAL A 15 11.33 16.48 19.13
CA VAL A 15 11.42 17.77 18.43
C VAL A 15 10.08 18.50 18.59
N ALA A 16 10.07 19.59 19.33
CA ALA A 16 8.94 20.53 19.31
C ALA A 16 8.90 21.12 17.90
N GLY A 17 8.03 20.59 17.06
CA GLY A 17 8.00 20.93 15.65
C GLY A 17 7.22 22.18 15.37
N SER A 18 7.70 22.98 14.47
CA SER A 18 6.96 23.99 13.76
C SER A 18 6.77 23.48 12.34
N GLY A 19 5.60 23.12 11.98
CA GLY A 19 5.43 22.64 10.63
C GLY A 19 4.01 22.83 10.15
N ILE A 20 3.28 21.77 10.08
CA ILE A 20 1.88 21.85 9.67
C ILE A 20 1.06 21.85 10.96
N SER A 21 0.30 22.92 11.16
CA SER A 21 -0.63 23.03 12.28
C SER A 21 -1.56 21.80 12.29
N GLY A 22 -1.59 21.09 13.43
CA GLY A 22 -2.45 19.93 13.63
C GLY A 22 -1.80 18.56 13.41
N CYS A 23 -0.52 18.49 13.02
CA CYS A 23 0.21 17.21 12.97
C CYS A 23 0.83 16.86 14.33
N GLY A 24 0.58 15.65 14.81
CA GLY A 24 1.21 15.10 16.01
C GLY A 24 2.65 14.63 15.76
N PRO A 25 3.40 14.28 16.80
CA PRO A 25 4.75 13.73 16.67
C PRO A 25 4.74 12.42 15.89
N SER A 26 5.83 12.13 15.16
CA SER A 26 6.03 10.88 14.42
C SER A 26 7.29 10.15 14.85
N ILE A 27 7.26 8.82 14.81
CA ILE A 27 8.42 7.96 15.06
C ILE A 27 8.63 7.02 13.86
N GLY A 28 9.88 6.63 13.63
CA GLY A 28 10.24 5.59 12.68
C GLY A 28 10.68 4.33 13.41
N LEU A 29 10.03 3.22 13.09
CA LEU A 29 10.33 1.91 13.65
C LEU A 29 10.62 0.93 12.52
N ALA A 30 11.64 0.08 12.72
CA ALA A 30 11.90 -1.02 11.80
C ALA A 30 11.00 -2.22 12.18
N ALA A 31 10.33 -2.80 11.18
CA ALA A 31 9.55 -4.00 11.37
C ALA A 31 9.60 -4.92 10.15
N ASN A 32 9.68 -6.23 10.40
CA ASN A 32 9.50 -7.25 9.38
C ASN A 32 8.08 -7.82 9.49
N ILE A 33 7.22 -7.52 8.52
CA ILE A 33 5.83 -7.98 8.54
C ILE A 33 5.67 -9.50 8.34
N THR A 34 6.73 -10.22 7.95
CA THR A 34 6.72 -11.67 7.85
C THR A 34 7.13 -12.36 9.17
N ASP A 35 7.49 -11.58 10.19
CA ASP A 35 7.87 -12.05 11.52
C ASP A 35 6.93 -11.46 12.59
N ARG A 36 6.17 -12.35 13.19
CA ARG A 36 5.17 -12.02 14.22
C ARG A 36 5.80 -11.32 15.45
N ALA A 37 6.98 -11.76 15.85
CA ALA A 37 7.67 -11.14 16.99
C ALA A 37 8.11 -9.70 16.68
N SER A 38 8.61 -9.47 15.47
CA SER A 38 8.96 -8.13 14.97
C SER A 38 7.76 -7.20 14.94
N ILE A 39 6.60 -7.69 14.45
CA ILE A 39 5.35 -6.92 14.44
C ILE A 39 4.94 -6.54 15.87
N ARG A 40 4.94 -7.51 16.79
CA ARG A 40 4.55 -7.26 18.18
C ARG A 40 5.42 -6.19 18.83
N VAL A 41 6.74 -6.31 18.71
CA VAL A 41 7.68 -5.30 19.24
C VAL A 41 7.39 -3.91 18.67
N MET A 42 7.09 -3.81 17.37
CA MET A 42 6.72 -2.54 16.75
C MET A 42 5.41 -1.97 17.34
N LEU A 43 4.36 -2.79 17.47
CA LEU A 43 3.08 -2.34 18.04
C LEU A 43 3.20 -1.94 19.51
N ASP A 44 3.98 -2.67 20.30
CA ASP A 44 4.27 -2.33 21.71
C ASP A 44 4.99 -0.97 21.81
N GLN A 45 5.96 -0.71 20.94
CA GLN A 45 6.66 0.58 20.88
C GLN A 45 5.72 1.73 20.50
N VAL A 46 4.80 1.51 19.56
CA VAL A 46 3.77 2.49 19.20
C VAL A 46 2.86 2.75 20.40
N ALA A 47 2.40 1.70 21.07
CA ALA A 47 1.54 1.82 22.25
C ALA A 47 2.24 2.57 23.40
N LEU A 48 3.51 2.30 23.64
CA LEU A 48 4.32 3.01 24.64
C LEU A 48 4.51 4.50 24.28
N ALA A 49 4.72 4.81 23.01
CA ALA A 49 4.98 6.18 22.57
C ALA A 49 3.72 7.07 22.54
N TYR A 50 2.57 6.49 22.22
CA TYR A 50 1.33 7.24 21.95
C TYR A 50 0.16 6.87 22.88
N GLY A 51 0.35 5.91 23.78
CA GLY A 51 -0.71 5.40 24.65
C GLY A 51 -1.67 4.42 23.96
N GLY A 52 -1.37 4.02 22.73
CA GLY A 52 -2.15 3.10 21.92
C GLY A 52 -2.27 3.55 20.46
N PHE A 53 -3.09 2.84 19.70
CA PHE A 53 -3.42 3.21 18.32
C PHE A 53 -4.83 2.72 17.97
N ASP A 54 -5.48 3.37 17.01
CA ASP A 54 -6.82 3.05 16.54
C ASP A 54 -6.89 2.72 15.05
N SER A 55 -5.82 2.97 14.30
CA SER A 55 -5.82 2.78 12.86
C SER A 55 -4.48 2.26 12.35
N ILE A 56 -4.53 1.31 11.42
CA ILE A 56 -3.34 0.79 10.72
C ILE A 56 -3.59 0.79 9.21
N ALA A 57 -2.66 1.35 8.47
CA ALA A 57 -2.58 1.23 7.01
C ALA A 57 -1.41 0.32 6.63
N VAL A 58 -1.69 -0.85 6.07
CA VAL A 58 -0.68 -1.80 5.62
C VAL A 58 -0.35 -1.52 4.15
N THR A 59 0.76 -0.84 3.92
CA THR A 59 1.24 -0.50 2.57
C THR A 59 2.43 -1.36 2.11
N ALA A 60 2.94 -2.21 2.99
CA ALA A 60 4.03 -3.13 2.66
C ALA A 60 3.60 -4.11 1.56
N GLY A 61 4.44 -4.25 0.55
CA GLY A 61 4.18 -5.15 -0.56
C GLY A 61 5.34 -5.16 -1.55
N ILE A 62 5.46 -6.27 -2.26
CA ILE A 62 6.47 -6.43 -3.30
C ILE A 62 5.84 -6.89 -4.62
N PHE A 63 6.54 -6.58 -5.68
CA PHE A 63 6.29 -7.09 -7.03
C PHE A 63 7.53 -7.82 -7.53
N VAL A 64 7.40 -9.09 -7.83
CA VAL A 64 8.43 -9.89 -8.48
C VAL A 64 7.88 -10.36 -9.82
N PRO A 65 8.44 -9.92 -10.94
CA PRO A 65 8.01 -10.36 -12.27
C PRO A 65 8.43 -11.81 -12.54
N SER A 66 7.67 -12.48 -13.38
CA SER A 66 8.15 -13.71 -14.02
C SER A 66 9.31 -13.40 -14.98
N ASP A 67 10.13 -14.38 -15.27
CA ASP A 67 11.16 -14.29 -16.31
C ASP A 67 10.55 -14.21 -17.73
N THR A 68 11.40 -14.17 -18.75
CA THR A 68 10.98 -14.08 -20.16
C THR A 68 10.21 -15.30 -20.66
N THR A 69 10.36 -16.45 -20.00
CA THR A 69 9.63 -17.70 -20.29
C THR A 69 8.29 -17.79 -19.59
N GLY A 70 8.01 -16.89 -18.63
CA GLY A 70 6.83 -16.88 -17.78
C GLY A 70 7.01 -17.64 -16.47
N HIS A 71 8.21 -18.15 -16.22
CA HIS A 71 8.54 -18.85 -14.97
C HIS A 71 8.82 -17.85 -13.82
N ILE A 72 8.45 -18.26 -12.61
CA ILE A 72 8.83 -17.59 -11.36
C ILE A 72 9.42 -18.64 -10.41
N PRO A 73 10.62 -18.43 -9.84
CA PRO A 73 11.21 -19.34 -8.86
C PRO A 73 10.34 -19.51 -7.62
N ASP A 74 10.32 -20.71 -7.04
CA ASP A 74 9.48 -21.05 -5.88
C ASP A 74 9.75 -20.14 -4.68
N ASP A 75 11.00 -19.79 -4.42
CA ASP A 75 11.36 -18.84 -3.36
C ASP A 75 10.78 -17.43 -3.60
N LYS A 76 10.71 -16.99 -4.85
CA LYS A 76 10.13 -15.69 -5.24
C LYS A 76 8.61 -15.71 -5.16
N TRP A 77 7.99 -16.82 -5.52
CA TRP A 77 6.58 -17.06 -5.30
C TRP A 77 6.24 -17.00 -3.81
N ALA A 78 6.93 -17.81 -2.99
CA ALA A 78 6.74 -17.86 -1.54
C ALA A 78 6.98 -16.49 -0.88
N LEU A 79 8.03 -15.77 -1.28
CA LEU A 79 8.32 -14.41 -0.80
C LEU A 79 7.18 -13.44 -1.12
N THR A 80 6.63 -13.50 -2.34
CA THR A 80 5.54 -12.62 -2.77
C THR A 80 4.28 -12.84 -1.92
N PHE A 81 3.89 -14.08 -1.72
CA PHE A 81 2.75 -14.41 -0.85
C PHE A 81 3.06 -14.14 0.63
N GLY A 82 4.28 -14.43 1.07
CA GLY A 82 4.75 -14.19 2.43
C GLY A 82 4.59 -12.72 2.83
N ILE A 83 4.95 -11.79 1.95
CA ILE A 83 4.83 -10.35 2.24
C ILE A 83 3.41 -9.85 1.95
N ASN A 84 2.87 -10.08 0.74
CA ASN A 84 1.64 -9.44 0.31
C ASN A 84 0.38 -9.98 1.01
N VAL A 85 0.39 -11.23 1.44
CA VAL A 85 -0.77 -11.91 2.05
C VAL A 85 -0.52 -12.24 3.51
N THR A 86 0.46 -13.12 3.78
CA THR A 86 0.74 -13.59 5.14
C THR A 86 1.14 -12.44 6.05
N GLY A 87 2.01 -11.54 5.60
CA GLY A 87 2.42 -10.37 6.38
C GLY A 87 1.22 -9.46 6.72
N SER A 88 0.33 -9.22 5.77
CA SER A 88 -0.90 -8.44 6.02
C SER A 88 -1.80 -9.11 7.08
N TYR A 89 -1.93 -10.44 7.01
CA TYR A 89 -2.66 -11.21 8.01
C TYR A 89 -1.99 -11.15 9.40
N LEU A 90 -0.66 -11.30 9.46
CA LEU A 90 0.07 -11.25 10.74
C LEU A 90 -0.07 -9.89 11.41
N VAL A 91 -0.01 -8.80 10.65
CA VAL A 91 -0.26 -7.44 11.18
C VAL A 91 -1.68 -7.32 11.72
N ALA A 92 -2.67 -7.81 10.99
CA ALA A 92 -4.06 -7.78 11.42
C ALA A 92 -4.29 -8.55 12.73
N ASP A 93 -3.73 -9.76 12.84
CA ASP A 93 -3.88 -10.63 14.00
C ASP A 93 -3.20 -10.07 15.25
N GLU A 94 -1.98 -9.54 15.13
CA GLU A 94 -1.30 -8.91 16.27
C GLU A 94 -1.97 -7.58 16.68
N ALA A 95 -2.36 -6.75 15.72
CA ALA A 95 -3.09 -5.52 16.01
C ALA A 95 -4.44 -5.77 16.69
N PHE A 96 -5.15 -6.83 16.31
CA PHE A 96 -6.42 -7.20 16.93
C PHE A 96 -6.27 -7.53 18.42
N LYS A 97 -5.18 -8.20 18.82
CA LYS A 97 -4.86 -8.45 20.22
C LYS A 97 -4.71 -7.15 21.00
N THR A 98 -3.93 -6.21 20.46
CA THR A 98 -3.72 -4.89 21.07
C THR A 98 -5.03 -4.11 21.16
N TRP A 99 -5.86 -4.07 20.12
CA TRP A 99 -7.16 -3.37 20.15
C TRP A 99 -8.11 -3.97 21.20
N LYS A 100 -8.09 -5.29 21.39
CA LYS A 100 -8.86 -5.95 22.45
C LYS A 100 -8.39 -5.53 23.83
N GLU A 101 -7.08 -5.47 24.05
CA GLU A 101 -6.49 -5.04 25.30
C GLU A 101 -6.75 -3.57 25.61
N GLN A 102 -6.69 -2.72 24.60
CA GLN A 102 -7.03 -1.29 24.70
C GLN A 102 -8.53 -1.04 24.96
N GLY A 103 -9.42 -1.99 24.64
CA GLY A 103 -10.87 -1.79 24.67
C GLY A 103 -11.37 -0.76 23.65
N LEU A 104 -10.57 -0.48 22.61
CA LEU A 104 -10.86 0.52 21.57
C LEU A 104 -11.23 -0.14 20.25
N ARG A 105 -12.07 0.56 19.48
CA ARG A 105 -12.37 0.13 18.11
C ARG A 105 -11.20 0.42 17.18
N GLY A 106 -10.89 -0.52 16.30
CA GLY A 106 -9.82 -0.42 15.34
C GLY A 106 -10.27 -0.18 13.90
N ASN A 107 -9.38 0.36 13.09
CA ASN A 107 -9.53 0.48 11.64
C ASN A 107 -8.29 -0.11 10.97
N LEU A 108 -8.48 -1.12 10.13
CA LEU A 108 -7.42 -1.72 9.33
C LEU A 108 -7.67 -1.46 7.86
N VAL A 109 -6.68 -0.92 7.16
CA VAL A 109 -6.74 -0.72 5.72
C VAL A 109 -5.57 -1.43 5.04
N LEU A 110 -5.88 -2.39 4.17
CA LEU A 110 -4.91 -3.14 3.40
C LEU A 110 -4.69 -2.52 2.02
N THR A 111 -3.46 -2.56 1.53
CA THR A 111 -3.15 -2.18 0.14
C THR A 111 -3.30 -3.39 -0.76
N THR A 112 -4.37 -3.41 -1.54
CA THR A 112 -4.58 -4.41 -2.57
C THR A 112 -4.02 -3.92 -3.92
N SER A 113 -4.70 -4.11 -5.03
CA SER A 113 -4.31 -3.59 -6.34
C SER A 113 -5.45 -3.77 -7.34
N ALA A 114 -5.51 -2.94 -8.38
CA ALA A 114 -6.29 -3.24 -9.57
C ALA A 114 -5.93 -4.60 -10.19
N ASN A 115 -4.68 -5.04 -10.02
CA ASN A 115 -4.23 -6.37 -10.43
C ASN A 115 -4.87 -7.53 -9.65
N ALA A 116 -5.61 -7.26 -8.59
CA ALA A 116 -6.43 -8.30 -7.93
C ALA A 116 -7.55 -8.84 -8.84
N VAL A 117 -7.94 -8.08 -9.86
CA VAL A 117 -9.02 -8.42 -10.81
C VAL A 117 -8.58 -8.35 -12.27
N VAL A 118 -7.43 -7.73 -12.57
CA VAL A 118 -6.83 -7.63 -13.92
C VAL A 118 -5.61 -8.52 -14.00
N ALA A 119 -5.66 -9.56 -14.83
CA ALA A 119 -4.50 -10.42 -15.06
C ALA A 119 -3.56 -9.81 -16.10
N LYS A 120 -2.25 -9.90 -15.84
CA LYS A 120 -1.20 -9.41 -16.75
C LYS A 120 -0.12 -10.45 -16.98
N LYS A 121 0.38 -10.52 -18.21
CA LYS A 121 1.54 -11.38 -18.51
C LYS A 121 2.76 -10.91 -17.71
N GLY A 122 3.46 -11.85 -17.07
CA GLY A 122 4.67 -11.60 -16.29
C GLY A 122 4.43 -11.15 -14.85
N SER A 123 3.20 -11.29 -14.31
CA SER A 123 2.86 -10.88 -12.95
C SER A 123 2.08 -11.91 -12.14
N VAL A 124 2.18 -13.20 -12.51
CA VAL A 124 1.33 -14.26 -11.96
C VAL A 124 1.34 -14.31 -10.43
N ALA A 125 2.51 -14.30 -9.77
CA ALA A 125 2.57 -14.35 -8.31
C ALA A 125 1.98 -13.10 -7.67
N TYR A 126 2.28 -11.93 -8.24
CA TYR A 126 1.76 -10.66 -7.74
C TYR A 126 0.24 -10.58 -7.88
N ASP A 127 -0.29 -10.83 -9.08
CA ASP A 127 -1.73 -10.75 -9.36
C ASP A 127 -2.51 -11.72 -8.47
N CYS A 128 -2.05 -12.98 -8.34
CA CYS A 128 -2.64 -13.95 -7.44
C CYS A 128 -2.56 -13.52 -5.97
N SER A 129 -1.42 -12.97 -5.52
CA SER A 129 -1.28 -12.48 -4.15
C SER A 129 -2.22 -11.29 -3.86
N LYS A 130 -2.43 -10.40 -4.83
CA LYS A 130 -3.34 -9.27 -4.67
C LYS A 130 -4.82 -9.67 -4.74
N ALA A 131 -5.15 -10.70 -5.53
CA ALA A 131 -6.48 -11.32 -5.48
C ALA A 131 -6.75 -11.97 -4.10
N ALA A 132 -5.77 -12.67 -3.54
CA ALA A 132 -5.86 -13.20 -2.18
C ALA A 132 -5.98 -12.09 -1.14
N ALA A 133 -5.22 -10.99 -1.26
CA ALA A 133 -5.33 -9.83 -0.38
C ALA A 133 -6.70 -9.14 -0.47
N ASN A 134 -7.31 -9.07 -1.66
CA ASN A 134 -8.69 -8.58 -1.83
C ASN A 134 -9.70 -9.44 -1.04
N HIS A 135 -9.54 -10.76 -1.10
CA HIS A 135 -10.41 -11.66 -0.34
C HIS A 135 -10.15 -11.58 1.16
N LEU A 136 -8.88 -11.45 1.57
CA LEU A 136 -8.46 -11.29 2.97
C LEU A 136 -9.14 -10.08 3.64
N VAL A 137 -9.36 -8.98 2.91
CA VAL A 137 -10.13 -7.82 3.42
C VAL A 137 -11.53 -8.26 3.88
N ARG A 138 -12.20 -9.10 3.11
CA ARG A 138 -13.57 -9.57 3.42
C ARG A 138 -13.56 -10.52 4.61
N GLU A 139 -12.67 -11.51 4.60
CA GLU A 139 -12.56 -12.48 5.70
C GLU A 139 -12.23 -11.78 7.03
N LEU A 140 -11.20 -10.92 7.04
CA LEU A 140 -10.85 -10.17 8.25
C LEU A 140 -11.96 -9.23 8.71
N SER A 141 -12.76 -8.68 7.81
CA SER A 141 -13.90 -7.84 8.20
C SER A 141 -14.99 -8.60 8.96
N ILE A 142 -15.13 -9.90 8.69
CA ILE A 142 -16.04 -10.80 9.40
C ILE A 142 -15.42 -11.23 10.73
N GLU A 143 -14.18 -11.73 10.69
CA GLU A 143 -13.50 -12.31 11.85
C GLU A 143 -13.21 -11.29 12.96
N LEU A 144 -12.88 -10.04 12.59
CA LEU A 144 -12.51 -9.01 13.55
C LEU A 144 -13.70 -8.11 13.98
N SER A 145 -14.88 -8.35 13.41
CA SER A 145 -16.12 -7.64 13.75
C SER A 145 -16.58 -8.01 15.18
N PRO A 146 -17.29 -7.12 15.92
CA PRO A 146 -17.59 -5.72 15.60
C PRO A 146 -16.50 -4.74 16.06
N LEU A 147 -15.35 -5.22 16.55
CA LEU A 147 -14.31 -4.40 17.14
C LEU A 147 -13.53 -3.62 16.07
N VAL A 148 -13.24 -4.25 14.94
CA VAL A 148 -12.38 -3.67 13.89
C VAL A 148 -13.15 -3.57 12.57
N ARG A 149 -13.06 -2.40 11.92
CA ARG A 149 -13.45 -2.26 10.51
C ARG A 149 -12.23 -2.58 9.65
N VAL A 150 -12.40 -3.44 8.66
CA VAL A 150 -11.33 -3.81 7.74
C VAL A 150 -11.75 -3.46 6.33
N ASN A 151 -10.94 -2.67 5.64
CA ASN A 151 -11.17 -2.26 4.27
C ASN A 151 -9.87 -2.34 3.46
N GLY A 152 -9.95 -2.12 2.16
CA GLY A 152 -8.81 -2.10 1.28
C GLY A 152 -8.81 -0.87 0.36
N VAL A 153 -7.61 -0.49 -0.08
CA VAL A 153 -7.41 0.44 -1.19
C VAL A 153 -6.74 -0.33 -2.32
N ALA A 154 -7.28 -0.21 -3.53
CA ALA A 154 -6.77 -0.87 -4.73
C ALA A 154 -6.20 0.16 -5.72
N PRO A 155 -4.91 0.50 -5.64
CA PRO A 155 -4.24 1.34 -6.63
C PRO A 155 -4.16 0.66 -7.99
N ALA A 156 -4.21 1.45 -9.07
CA ALA A 156 -3.61 1.05 -10.33
C ALA A 156 -2.13 1.45 -10.38
N THR A 157 -1.58 1.80 -11.53
CA THR A 157 -0.15 2.09 -11.64
C THR A 157 0.17 3.50 -11.14
N VAL A 158 0.76 3.59 -9.97
CA VAL A 158 1.35 4.83 -9.41
C VAL A 158 2.84 4.82 -9.71
N VAL A 159 3.28 5.64 -10.65
CA VAL A 159 4.70 5.72 -11.05
C VAL A 159 5.45 6.72 -10.19
N GLN A 160 4.89 7.92 -10.04
CA GLN A 160 5.49 9.02 -9.31
C GLN A 160 5.58 8.70 -7.81
N GLY A 161 6.75 8.91 -7.21
CA GLY A 161 6.96 8.70 -5.77
C GLY A 161 6.97 7.24 -5.32
N SER A 162 6.88 6.28 -6.25
CA SER A 162 6.88 4.86 -5.94
C SER A 162 8.28 4.25 -5.99
N ALA A 163 8.70 3.60 -4.90
CA ALA A 163 9.94 2.82 -4.87
C ALA A 163 9.94 1.63 -5.86
N MET A 164 8.79 1.26 -6.40
CA MET A 164 8.66 0.21 -7.41
C MET A 164 9.11 0.65 -8.80
N PHE A 165 9.36 1.94 -9.02
CA PHE A 165 9.77 2.52 -10.29
C PHE A 165 11.11 3.29 -10.18
N PRO A 166 12.23 2.63 -9.83
CA PRO A 166 13.54 3.22 -9.94
C PRO A 166 13.85 3.55 -11.42
N ARG A 167 14.82 4.43 -11.67
CA ARG A 167 15.13 4.95 -13.01
C ARG A 167 15.29 3.88 -14.08
N ASP A 168 16.06 2.83 -13.79
CA ASP A 168 16.30 1.70 -14.69
C ASP A 168 15.01 0.99 -15.08
N ARG A 169 14.10 0.79 -14.13
CA ARG A 169 12.79 0.19 -14.40
C ARG A 169 11.86 1.13 -15.20
N VAL A 170 11.93 2.43 -14.96
CA VAL A 170 11.21 3.41 -15.77
C VAL A 170 11.69 3.34 -17.22
N ILE A 171 13.01 3.38 -17.47
CA ILE A 171 13.63 3.26 -18.79
C ILE A 171 13.20 1.94 -19.47
N GLY A 172 13.33 0.81 -18.76
CA GLY A 172 12.90 -0.49 -19.29
C GLY A 172 11.42 -0.54 -19.66
N SER A 173 10.57 0.18 -18.89
CA SER A 173 9.14 0.29 -19.20
C SER A 173 8.89 1.17 -20.42
N LEU A 174 9.57 2.31 -20.54
CA LEU A 174 9.48 3.19 -21.71
C LEU A 174 9.88 2.45 -22.99
N ALA A 175 11.01 1.73 -22.95
CA ALA A 175 11.47 0.89 -24.06
C ALA A 175 10.44 -0.19 -24.42
N LYS A 176 9.91 -0.91 -23.43
CA LYS A 176 8.89 -1.97 -23.61
C LYS A 176 7.63 -1.44 -24.32
N TYR A 177 7.24 -0.22 -24.02
CA TYR A 177 6.02 0.40 -24.59
C TYR A 177 6.31 1.29 -25.79
N SER A 178 7.56 1.30 -26.30
CA SER A 178 7.99 2.11 -27.45
C SER A 178 7.74 3.61 -27.24
N ILE A 179 7.88 4.09 -26.01
CA ILE A 179 7.78 5.51 -25.67
C ILE A 179 9.15 6.16 -25.87
N PRO A 180 9.27 7.22 -26.69
CA PRO A 180 10.56 7.86 -26.96
C PRO A 180 11.20 8.46 -25.70
N TYR A 181 12.48 8.18 -25.51
CA TYR A 181 13.31 8.75 -24.43
C TYR A 181 14.78 8.83 -24.87
N THR A 182 15.57 9.60 -24.14
CA THR A 182 17.04 9.60 -24.25
C THR A 182 17.66 9.30 -22.89
N ASP A 183 18.88 8.74 -22.87
CA ASP A 183 19.53 8.31 -21.63
C ASP A 183 19.96 9.46 -20.73
N ASP A 184 20.08 10.67 -21.27
CA ASP A 184 20.44 11.91 -20.57
C ASP A 184 19.21 12.66 -19.99
N GLU A 185 17.98 12.22 -20.31
CA GLU A 185 16.79 12.84 -19.72
C GLU A 185 16.77 12.72 -18.20
N ALA A 186 16.32 13.79 -17.54
CA ALA A 186 16.10 13.78 -16.09
C ALA A 186 15.08 12.69 -15.68
N THR A 187 15.32 12.04 -14.54
CA THR A 187 14.44 10.97 -14.04
C THR A 187 12.99 11.42 -13.91
N GLU A 188 12.76 12.64 -13.47
CA GLU A 188 11.41 13.23 -13.33
C GLU A 188 10.68 13.33 -14.68
N SER A 189 11.42 13.63 -15.77
CA SER A 189 10.85 13.66 -17.12
C SER A 189 10.44 12.27 -17.58
N LEU A 190 11.31 11.27 -17.39
CA LEU A 190 11.01 9.87 -17.71
C LEU A 190 9.82 9.34 -16.92
N VAL A 191 9.76 9.65 -15.63
CA VAL A 191 8.63 9.29 -14.75
C VAL A 191 7.32 9.92 -15.23
N LYS A 192 7.33 11.20 -15.64
CA LYS A 192 6.14 11.87 -16.19
C LYS A 192 5.66 11.21 -17.47
N LYS A 193 6.57 10.87 -18.40
CA LYS A 193 6.21 10.16 -19.65
C LYS A 193 5.52 8.82 -19.35
N LEU A 194 6.10 8.03 -18.45
CA LEU A 194 5.54 6.73 -18.08
C LEU A 194 4.21 6.88 -17.33
N ALA A 195 4.10 7.86 -16.44
CA ALA A 195 2.87 8.14 -15.71
C ALA A 195 1.74 8.55 -16.66
N GLN A 196 2.03 9.41 -17.64
CA GLN A 196 1.05 9.80 -18.65
C GLN A 196 0.61 8.63 -19.53
N PHE A 197 1.53 7.75 -19.94
CA PHE A 197 1.19 6.53 -20.67
C PHE A 197 0.16 5.66 -19.93
N TYR A 198 0.32 5.51 -18.61
CA TYR A 198 -0.66 4.77 -17.81
C TYR A 198 -1.96 5.56 -17.62
N ALA A 199 -1.89 6.87 -17.47
CA ALA A 199 -3.06 7.75 -17.37
C ALA A 199 -3.94 7.66 -18.61
N ASP A 200 -3.36 7.63 -19.81
CA ASP A 200 -4.08 7.53 -21.09
C ASP A 200 -4.90 6.24 -21.22
N ARG A 201 -4.65 5.25 -20.40
CA ARG A 201 -5.38 3.97 -20.31
C ARG A 201 -6.53 4.00 -19.31
N THR A 202 -6.70 5.08 -18.58
CA THR A 202 -7.77 5.28 -17.60
C THR A 202 -8.81 6.28 -18.12
N LEU A 203 -9.98 6.33 -17.49
CA LEU A 203 -11.05 7.24 -17.90
C LEU A 203 -10.75 8.69 -17.50
N THR A 204 -10.05 8.92 -16.39
CA THR A 204 -9.70 10.29 -15.94
C THR A 204 -8.59 10.94 -16.77
N LYS A 205 -7.84 10.16 -17.55
CA LYS A 205 -6.71 10.64 -18.37
C LYS A 205 -5.63 11.41 -17.60
N SER A 206 -5.63 11.30 -16.28
CA SER A 206 -4.70 11.96 -15.38
C SER A 206 -3.83 10.96 -14.65
N PRO A 207 -2.51 11.23 -14.46
CA PRO A 207 -1.65 10.36 -13.67
C PRO A 207 -2.16 10.20 -12.25
N ILE A 208 -2.15 8.96 -11.77
CA ILE A 208 -2.51 8.65 -10.39
C ILE A 208 -1.28 8.91 -9.50
N THR A 209 -1.50 9.65 -8.42
CA THR A 209 -0.45 10.08 -7.51
C THR A 209 -0.54 9.39 -6.14
N PRO A 210 0.53 9.42 -5.33
CA PRO A 210 0.45 8.99 -3.93
C PRO A 210 -0.59 9.76 -3.11
N ALA A 211 -0.82 11.04 -3.42
CA ALA A 211 -1.82 11.87 -2.74
C ALA A 211 -3.24 11.34 -2.99
N ASP A 212 -3.57 10.92 -4.22
CA ASP A 212 -4.87 10.34 -4.53
C ASP A 212 -5.13 9.07 -3.71
N GLN A 213 -4.08 8.26 -3.51
CA GLN A 213 -4.18 7.08 -2.65
C GLN A 213 -4.40 7.47 -1.18
N ALA A 214 -3.62 8.45 -0.69
CA ALA A 214 -3.69 8.90 0.70
C ALA A 214 -5.09 9.38 1.09
N GLU A 215 -5.81 10.07 0.20
CA GLU A 215 -7.19 10.50 0.42
C GLU A 215 -8.14 9.31 0.66
N ALA A 216 -8.00 8.23 -0.10
CA ALA A 216 -8.81 7.03 0.13
C ALA A 216 -8.50 6.37 1.48
N TYR A 217 -7.22 6.29 1.86
CA TYR A 217 -6.84 5.82 3.20
C TYR A 217 -7.43 6.70 4.28
N PHE A 218 -7.33 8.02 4.15
CA PHE A 218 -7.87 8.98 5.10
C PHE A 218 -9.38 8.80 5.31
N LEU A 219 -10.14 8.61 4.24
CA LEU A 219 -11.57 8.35 4.33
C LEU A 219 -11.89 7.06 5.10
N LEU A 220 -11.08 6.01 4.91
CA LEU A 220 -11.29 4.69 5.52
C LEU A 220 -10.85 4.62 6.98
N VAL A 221 -9.75 5.28 7.35
CA VAL A 221 -9.24 5.28 8.75
C VAL A 221 -10.00 6.26 9.65
N THR A 222 -10.66 7.25 9.08
CA THR A 222 -11.49 8.19 9.84
C THR A 222 -12.92 7.69 10.04
N ASN A 223 -13.70 8.40 10.86
CA ASN A 223 -15.11 8.11 11.06
C ASN A 223 -16.03 8.57 9.91
N ARG A 224 -15.48 9.14 8.83
CA ARG A 224 -16.26 9.59 7.66
C ARG A 224 -17.00 8.46 6.98
N LEU A 225 -16.40 7.27 6.93
CA LEU A 225 -17.02 6.05 6.42
C LEU A 225 -17.22 5.01 7.54
N SER A 226 -17.76 5.44 8.68
CA SER A 226 -17.90 4.62 9.91
C SER A 226 -18.76 3.36 9.76
N LYS A 227 -19.54 3.23 8.70
CA LYS A 227 -20.38 2.07 8.40
C LYS A 227 -19.84 1.20 7.25
N THR A 228 -18.62 1.52 6.77
CA THR A 228 -17.97 0.77 5.69
C THR A 228 -16.97 -0.21 6.27
N THR A 229 -17.15 -1.49 5.97
CA THR A 229 -16.22 -2.59 6.28
C THR A 229 -16.33 -3.68 5.22
N GLY A 230 -15.27 -4.45 4.99
CA GLY A 230 -15.23 -5.51 3.97
C GLY A 230 -15.16 -4.99 2.53
N GLN A 231 -14.93 -3.69 2.33
CA GLN A 231 -14.92 -3.06 1.01
C GLN A 231 -13.50 -2.76 0.54
N VAL A 232 -13.31 -2.81 -0.77
CA VAL A 232 -12.07 -2.38 -1.42
C VAL A 232 -12.40 -1.22 -2.35
N ILE A 233 -11.83 -0.04 -2.02
CA ILE A 233 -12.00 1.18 -2.82
C ILE A 233 -10.91 1.20 -3.89
N THR A 234 -11.31 1.29 -5.16
CA THR A 234 -10.37 1.46 -6.26
C THR A 234 -9.98 2.94 -6.40
N VAL A 235 -8.68 3.19 -6.52
CA VAL A 235 -8.12 4.50 -6.84
C VAL A 235 -7.23 4.30 -8.06
N ASP A 236 -7.89 4.10 -9.20
CA ASP A 236 -7.30 3.58 -10.43
C ASP A 236 -7.56 4.48 -11.66
N GLY A 237 -8.15 5.66 -11.44
CA GLY A 237 -8.49 6.59 -12.51
C GLY A 237 -9.58 6.08 -13.47
N GLY A 238 -10.32 5.05 -13.06
CA GLY A 238 -11.29 4.38 -13.93
C GLY A 238 -10.60 3.47 -14.94
N LEU A 239 -9.76 2.54 -14.45
CA LEU A 239 -9.20 1.47 -15.27
C LEU A 239 -10.33 0.47 -15.60
N HIS A 240 -10.93 0.59 -16.79
CA HIS A 240 -12.16 -0.11 -17.14
C HIS A 240 -12.00 -1.64 -17.16
N GLU A 241 -10.80 -2.16 -17.43
CA GLU A 241 -10.52 -3.59 -17.32
C GLU A 241 -10.65 -4.12 -15.87
N ALA A 242 -10.56 -3.23 -14.89
CA ALA A 242 -10.69 -3.58 -13.47
C ALA A 242 -12.12 -3.42 -12.93
N PHE A 243 -13.09 -3.03 -13.74
CA PHE A 243 -14.47 -2.94 -13.29
C PHE A 243 -15.00 -4.33 -12.96
N LEU A 244 -15.48 -4.50 -11.75
CA LEU A 244 -16.15 -5.74 -11.33
C LEU A 244 -17.51 -5.83 -12.05
N ARG A 245 -17.74 -6.99 -12.63
CA ARG A 245 -19.04 -7.34 -13.25
C ARG A 245 -19.93 -8.05 -12.24
#